data_bb05eb437cc237ef4659e84db87c437c
#
_entry.id   bb05eb437cc237ef4659e84db87c437c
#
_cell.length_a   1.000
_cell.length_b   1.000
_cell.length_c   1.000
_cell.angle_alpha   90.00
_cell.angle_beta   90.00
_cell.angle_gamma   90.00
#
_symmetry.space_group_name_H-M   'P 1'
#
loop_
_entity.id
_entity.type
_entity.pdbx_description
1 polymer ?
#
loop_
_entity_poly.entity_id
_entity_poly.type
_entity_poly.pdbx_seq_one_letter_code
_entity_poly.pdbx_strand_id
1 'polypeptide(L)'
;MSERETIDKVKDKQGIFSKIQNFFTLGYGTKEDLRELDKKLRDLYYIDLRDMRHTWEDLYLAAMDAGEAQSRDYKKIIQVLDRVTEKVRHADYGYAGLYDRKGHIREDELARTFNFDKEFSTDLDALKAAVDKTQKEIDAENWELVSGEVKTVKTLLLAFEDKWTEREKQFRPLEI
;
A
#
# COMPACT_ATOMS: atom_id res chain seq x y z
N MET A 1 4.65 10.09 -13.92
CA MET A 1 4.12 8.75 -14.30
C MET A 1 3.05 8.95 -15.37
N SER A 2 3.13 8.21 -16.49
CA SER A 2 2.14 8.39 -17.56
C SER A 2 0.81 7.70 -17.20
N GLU A 3 -0.33 8.21 -17.75
CA GLU A 3 -1.65 7.58 -17.54
C GLU A 3 -1.65 6.09 -17.97
N ARG A 4 -0.88 5.73 -18.98
CA ARG A 4 -0.73 4.34 -19.43
C ARG A 4 -0.08 3.45 -18.38
N GLU A 5 1.00 3.91 -17.74
CA GLU A 5 1.66 3.16 -16.65
C GLU A 5 0.74 2.94 -15.45
N THR A 6 -0.10 3.92 -15.15
CA THR A 6 -1.10 3.81 -14.07
C THR A 6 -2.16 2.76 -14.41
N ILE A 7 -2.68 2.78 -15.65
CA ILE A 7 -3.67 1.80 -16.11
C ILE A 7 -3.09 0.39 -16.13
N ASP A 8 -1.85 0.23 -16.57
CA ASP A 8 -1.20 -1.08 -16.61
C ASP A 8 -0.97 -1.63 -15.19
N LYS A 9 -0.50 -0.82 -14.25
CA LYS A 9 -0.37 -1.22 -12.83
C LYS A 9 -1.73 -1.64 -12.20
N VAL A 10 -2.81 -0.93 -12.50
CA VAL A 10 -4.17 -1.30 -12.02
C VAL A 10 -4.61 -2.64 -12.61
N LYS A 11 -4.38 -2.86 -13.90
CA LYS A 11 -4.68 -4.13 -14.56
C LYS A 11 -3.86 -5.28 -13.99
N ASP A 12 -2.59 -5.05 -13.70
CA ASP A 12 -1.69 -6.04 -13.09
C ASP A 12 -2.18 -6.44 -11.70
N LYS A 13 -2.54 -5.49 -10.85
CA LYS A 13 -3.14 -5.75 -9.53
C LYS A 13 -4.43 -6.56 -9.65
N GLN A 14 -5.35 -6.16 -10.53
CA GLN A 14 -6.61 -6.87 -10.78
C GLN A 14 -6.38 -8.29 -11.29
N GLY A 15 -5.41 -8.47 -12.19
CA GLY A 15 -5.01 -9.78 -12.70
C GLY A 15 -4.46 -10.70 -11.60
N ILE A 16 -3.64 -10.17 -10.68
CA ILE A 16 -3.12 -10.91 -9.52
C ILE A 16 -4.26 -11.31 -8.59
N PHE A 17 -5.17 -10.40 -8.24
CA PHE A 17 -6.32 -10.71 -7.40
C PHE A 17 -7.23 -11.76 -8.02
N SER A 18 -7.50 -11.69 -9.33
CA SER A 18 -8.28 -12.70 -10.03
C SER A 18 -7.63 -14.09 -9.98
N LYS A 19 -6.31 -14.17 -10.13
CA LYS A 19 -5.56 -15.44 -10.03
C LYS A 19 -5.59 -16.01 -8.62
N ILE A 20 -5.42 -15.17 -7.60
CA ILE A 20 -5.53 -15.60 -6.19
C ILE A 20 -6.95 -16.10 -5.92
N GLN A 21 -7.97 -15.40 -6.36
CA GLN A 21 -9.36 -15.82 -6.21
C GLN A 21 -9.64 -17.16 -6.89
N ASN A 22 -9.15 -17.36 -8.12
CA ASN A 22 -9.31 -18.62 -8.85
C ASN A 22 -8.60 -19.78 -8.15
N PHE A 23 -7.46 -19.52 -7.53
CA PHE A 23 -6.75 -20.52 -6.72
C PHE A 23 -7.65 -21.05 -5.59
N PHE A 24 -8.36 -20.16 -4.88
CA PHE A 24 -9.23 -20.56 -3.78
C PHE A 24 -10.56 -21.14 -4.20
N THR A 25 -11.16 -20.65 -5.29
CA THR A 25 -12.49 -21.10 -5.73
C THR A 25 -12.45 -22.36 -6.59
N LEU A 26 -11.42 -22.52 -7.41
CA LEU A 26 -11.32 -23.60 -8.39
C LEU A 26 -10.29 -24.67 -8.02
N GLY A 27 -9.45 -24.41 -7.01
CA GLY A 27 -8.38 -25.32 -6.60
C GLY A 27 -7.26 -25.48 -7.64
N TYR A 28 -7.17 -24.57 -8.61
CA TYR A 28 -6.12 -24.62 -9.63
C TYR A 28 -4.89 -23.82 -9.19
N GLY A 29 -3.77 -24.50 -9.07
CA GLY A 29 -2.47 -23.91 -8.80
C GLY A 29 -1.71 -24.60 -7.67
N THR A 30 -0.45 -24.27 -7.54
CA THR A 30 0.45 -24.79 -6.50
C THR A 30 0.69 -23.76 -5.39
N LYS A 31 1.25 -24.19 -4.26
CA LYS A 31 1.69 -23.26 -3.20
C LYS A 31 2.73 -22.27 -3.71
N GLU A 32 3.58 -22.70 -4.64
CA GLU A 32 4.58 -21.87 -5.29
C GLU A 32 3.94 -20.78 -6.12
N ASP A 33 2.89 -21.08 -6.88
CA ASP A 33 2.13 -20.08 -7.65
C ASP A 33 1.57 -19.01 -6.73
N LEU A 34 1.03 -19.39 -5.58
CA LEU A 34 0.47 -18.47 -4.60
C LEU A 34 1.54 -17.59 -3.96
N ARG A 35 2.74 -18.15 -3.67
CA ARG A 35 3.90 -17.38 -3.19
C ARG A 35 4.35 -16.35 -4.20
N GLU A 36 4.39 -16.73 -5.48
CA GLU A 36 4.79 -15.82 -6.55
C GLU A 36 3.79 -14.68 -6.72
N LEU A 37 2.49 -14.98 -6.67
CA LEU A 37 1.43 -13.97 -6.75
C LEU A 37 1.47 -12.99 -5.57
N ASP A 38 1.65 -13.48 -4.34
CA ASP A 38 1.78 -12.66 -3.14
C ASP A 38 3.03 -11.77 -3.22
N LYS A 39 4.14 -12.31 -3.67
CA LYS A 39 5.37 -11.54 -3.88
C LYS A 39 5.16 -10.44 -4.91
N LYS A 40 4.57 -10.75 -6.08
CA LYS A 40 4.27 -9.75 -7.11
C LYS A 40 3.37 -8.63 -6.59
N LEU A 41 2.36 -8.97 -5.78
CA LEU A 41 1.47 -7.96 -5.19
C LEU A 41 2.23 -7.03 -4.24
N ARG A 42 3.10 -7.57 -3.38
CA ARG A 42 3.94 -6.78 -2.47
C ARG A 42 4.97 -5.93 -3.23
N ASP A 43 5.55 -6.44 -4.29
CA ASP A 43 6.47 -5.69 -5.14
C ASP A 43 5.77 -4.47 -5.78
N LEU A 44 4.51 -4.61 -6.21
CA LEU A 44 3.70 -3.49 -6.71
C LEU A 44 3.42 -2.45 -5.62
N TYR A 45 3.05 -2.88 -4.41
CA TYR A 45 2.86 -1.98 -3.27
C TYR A 45 4.15 -1.24 -2.91
N TYR A 46 5.27 -1.95 -2.89
CA TYR A 46 6.57 -1.34 -2.63
C TYR A 46 6.92 -0.25 -3.65
N ILE A 47 6.70 -0.52 -4.94
CA ILE A 47 6.96 0.44 -6.00
C ILE A 47 6.08 1.68 -5.83
N ASP A 48 4.77 1.50 -5.60
CA ASP A 48 3.83 2.61 -5.42
C ASP A 48 4.18 3.47 -4.20
N LEU A 49 4.53 2.85 -3.07
CA LEU A 49 4.94 3.56 -1.85
C LEU A 49 6.25 4.35 -2.05
N ARG A 50 7.22 3.74 -2.72
CA ARG A 50 8.49 4.38 -3.05
C ARG A 50 8.28 5.59 -3.97
N ASP A 51 7.47 5.43 -5.01
CA ASP A 51 7.17 6.51 -5.95
C ASP A 51 6.44 7.66 -5.24
N MET A 52 5.47 7.35 -4.35
CA MET A 52 4.82 8.38 -3.51
C MET A 52 5.80 9.08 -2.57
N ARG A 53 6.75 8.35 -2.01
CA ARG A 53 7.78 8.92 -1.14
C ARG A 53 8.64 9.94 -1.88
N HIS A 54 9.04 9.67 -3.13
CA HIS A 54 9.79 10.61 -3.98
C HIS A 54 8.93 11.83 -4.33
N THR A 55 7.70 11.61 -4.79
CA THR A 55 6.78 12.71 -5.07
C THR A 55 6.59 13.60 -3.84
N TRP A 56 6.40 12.99 -2.66
CA TRP A 56 6.21 13.75 -1.43
C TRP A 56 7.44 14.56 -1.01
N GLU A 57 8.64 14.04 -1.25
CA GLU A 57 9.88 14.78 -1.02
C GLU A 57 9.96 16.03 -1.89
N ASP A 58 9.62 15.90 -3.19
CA ASP A 58 9.58 17.03 -4.12
C ASP A 58 8.55 18.10 -3.68
N LEU A 59 7.34 17.66 -3.23
CA LEU A 59 6.32 18.55 -2.69
C LEU A 59 6.79 19.30 -1.43
N TYR A 60 7.50 18.59 -0.55
CA TYR A 60 8.06 19.21 0.65
C TYR A 60 9.13 20.25 0.29
N LEU A 61 10.00 19.98 -0.67
CA LEU A 61 11.01 20.94 -1.15
C LEU A 61 10.33 22.16 -1.78
N ALA A 62 9.32 21.97 -2.63
CA ALA A 62 8.57 23.07 -3.23
C ALA A 62 7.89 23.95 -2.16
N ALA A 63 7.29 23.33 -1.14
CA ALA A 63 6.71 24.06 -0.02
C ALA A 63 7.76 24.82 0.82
N MET A 64 8.99 24.25 0.96
CA MET A 64 10.11 24.93 1.63
C MET A 64 10.57 26.16 0.86
N ASP A 65 10.72 26.05 -0.46
CA ASP A 65 11.15 27.14 -1.32
C ASP A 65 10.15 28.29 -1.32
N ALA A 66 8.86 27.98 -1.21
CA ALA A 66 7.79 28.96 -1.06
C ALA A 66 7.65 29.54 0.37
N GLY A 67 8.39 29.02 1.36
CA GLY A 67 8.27 29.44 2.75
C GLY A 67 7.04 28.88 3.50
N GLU A 68 6.33 27.93 2.91
CA GLU A 68 5.05 27.38 3.39
C GLU A 68 5.20 26.01 4.11
N ALA A 69 6.41 25.46 4.20
CA ALA A 69 6.67 24.17 4.85
C ALA A 69 6.79 24.25 6.38
N GLN A 70 6.00 25.08 7.04
CA GLN A 70 6.06 25.28 8.50
C GLN A 70 5.51 24.08 9.28
N SER A 71 4.64 23.28 8.67
CA SER A 71 4.05 22.11 9.32
C SER A 71 5.06 20.97 9.48
N ARG A 72 5.13 20.41 10.69
CA ARG A 72 5.89 19.17 10.97
C ARG A 72 5.35 17.96 10.23
N ASP A 73 4.13 18.04 9.69
CA ASP A 73 3.44 16.95 9.03
C ASP A 73 4.13 16.51 7.74
N TYR A 74 4.76 17.42 6.99
CA TYR A 74 5.55 17.07 5.81
C TYR A 74 6.65 16.03 6.12
N LYS A 75 7.47 16.32 7.14
CA LYS A 75 8.54 15.41 7.59
C LYS A 75 7.97 14.13 8.19
N LYS A 76 6.86 14.23 8.91
CA LYS A 76 6.20 13.05 9.50
C LYS A 76 5.72 12.10 8.42
N ILE A 77 5.17 12.59 7.32
CA ILE A 77 4.72 11.78 6.18
C ILE A 77 5.92 11.05 5.55
N ILE A 78 7.05 11.72 5.31
CA ILE A 78 8.27 11.06 4.82
C ILE A 78 8.68 9.91 5.74
N GLN A 79 8.76 10.16 7.04
CA GLN A 79 9.14 9.13 8.02
C GLN A 79 8.19 7.93 8.04
N VAL A 80 6.89 8.16 7.88
CA VAL A 80 5.90 7.07 7.85
C VAL A 80 5.98 6.32 6.52
N LEU A 81 6.15 7.02 5.38
CA LEU A 81 6.36 6.40 4.09
C LEU A 81 7.60 5.50 4.09
N ASP A 82 8.74 5.99 4.60
CA ASP A 82 9.96 5.19 4.72
C ASP A 82 9.70 3.91 5.55
N ARG A 83 9.05 4.06 6.70
CA ARG A 83 8.77 2.94 7.60
C ARG A 83 7.81 1.91 7.00
N VAL A 84 6.74 2.36 6.34
CA VAL A 84 5.76 1.47 5.69
C VAL A 84 6.39 0.78 4.49
N THR A 85 7.17 1.50 3.69
CA THR A 85 7.88 0.93 2.54
C THR A 85 8.82 -0.19 2.96
N GLU A 86 9.59 0.00 4.05
CA GLU A 86 10.45 -1.05 4.60
C GLU A 86 9.66 -2.24 5.16
N LYS A 87 8.54 -2.00 5.85
CA LYS A 87 7.65 -3.09 6.30
C LYS A 87 7.14 -3.93 5.14
N VAL A 88 6.68 -3.29 4.05
CA VAL A 88 6.18 -3.98 2.85
C VAL A 88 7.29 -4.79 2.18
N ARG A 89 8.49 -4.20 2.07
CA ARG A 89 9.66 -4.82 1.45
C ARG A 89 10.12 -6.08 2.19
N HIS A 90 10.12 -6.04 3.51
CA HIS A 90 10.62 -7.11 4.38
C HIS A 90 9.53 -8.03 4.93
N ALA A 91 8.30 -7.94 4.39
CA ALA A 91 7.24 -8.84 4.79
C ALA A 91 7.54 -10.28 4.37
N ASP A 92 7.86 -11.13 5.35
CA ASP A 92 8.28 -12.52 5.13
C ASP A 92 7.11 -13.47 4.87
N TYR A 93 5.91 -13.09 5.28
CA TYR A 93 4.73 -13.96 5.29
C TYR A 93 3.66 -13.45 4.34
N GLY A 94 3.21 -14.36 3.47
CA GLY A 94 2.10 -14.17 2.56
C GLY A 94 1.14 -15.35 2.64
N TYR A 95 0.25 -15.48 1.65
CA TYR A 95 -0.74 -16.55 1.57
C TYR A 95 -0.16 -17.95 1.77
N ALA A 96 1.08 -18.19 1.31
CA ALA A 96 1.75 -19.48 1.47
C ALA A 96 2.07 -19.81 2.94
N GLY A 97 2.36 -18.83 3.77
CA GLY A 97 2.58 -19.03 5.21
C GLY A 97 1.34 -19.55 5.94
N LEU A 98 0.15 -19.28 5.43
CA LEU A 98 -1.09 -19.85 5.95
C LEU A 98 -1.18 -21.37 5.73
N TYR A 99 -0.55 -21.90 4.68
CA TYR A 99 -0.54 -23.33 4.38
C TYR A 99 0.50 -24.15 5.18
N ASP A 100 1.53 -23.49 5.71
CA ASP A 100 2.58 -24.18 6.48
C ASP A 100 2.18 -24.43 7.94
N ARG A 101 1.05 -23.88 8.38
CA ARG A 101 0.48 -24.19 9.70
C ARG A 101 -0.01 -25.64 9.73
N LYS A 102 0.39 -26.38 10.74
CA LYS A 102 -0.16 -27.72 11.03
C LYS A 102 -1.63 -27.55 11.44
N GLY A 103 -2.51 -27.66 10.48
CA GLY A 103 -3.96 -27.53 10.67
C GLY A 103 -4.63 -27.12 9.38
N HIS A 104 -5.90 -27.51 9.20
CA HIS A 104 -6.70 -27.08 8.06
C HIS A 104 -6.86 -25.58 8.11
N ILE A 105 -6.34 -24.88 7.08
CA ILE A 105 -6.66 -23.49 6.86
C ILE A 105 -8.14 -23.43 6.54
N ARG A 106 -8.86 -22.65 7.33
CA ARG A 106 -10.28 -22.44 7.08
C ARG A 106 -10.42 -21.53 5.87
N GLU A 107 -11.30 -21.89 4.95
CA GLU A 107 -11.65 -21.06 3.79
C GLU A 107 -11.99 -19.63 4.22
N ASP A 108 -12.57 -19.47 5.40
CA ASP A 108 -12.91 -18.18 6.01
C ASP A 108 -11.69 -17.28 6.28
N GLU A 109 -10.54 -17.85 6.70
CA GLU A 109 -9.32 -17.08 6.96
C GLU A 109 -8.69 -16.60 5.66
N LEU A 110 -8.73 -17.43 4.63
CA LEU A 110 -8.23 -17.07 3.30
C LEU A 110 -9.10 -15.99 2.65
N ALA A 111 -10.43 -16.14 2.72
CA ALA A 111 -11.36 -15.16 2.21
C ALA A 111 -11.20 -13.80 2.93
N ARG A 112 -11.01 -13.82 4.25
CA ARG A 112 -10.77 -12.62 5.06
C ARG A 112 -9.48 -11.92 4.64
N THR A 113 -8.39 -12.65 4.49
CA THR A 113 -7.10 -12.10 4.06
C THR A 113 -7.18 -11.53 2.65
N PHE A 114 -7.84 -12.23 1.74
CA PHE A 114 -8.03 -11.76 0.37
C PHE A 114 -8.85 -10.47 0.30
N ASN A 115 -9.94 -10.38 1.05
CA ASN A 115 -10.75 -9.15 1.14
C ASN A 115 -9.94 -8.01 1.75
N PHE A 116 -9.13 -8.30 2.76
CA PHE A 116 -8.23 -7.34 3.39
C PHE A 116 -7.23 -6.77 2.37
N ASP A 117 -6.59 -7.61 1.56
CA ASP A 117 -5.64 -7.15 0.54
C ASP A 117 -6.32 -6.34 -0.57
N LYS A 118 -7.57 -6.65 -0.90
CA LYS A 118 -8.38 -5.83 -1.82
C LYS A 118 -8.66 -4.43 -1.26
N GLU A 119 -9.10 -4.36 -0.01
CA GLU A 119 -9.33 -3.08 0.68
C GLU A 119 -8.03 -2.27 0.78
N PHE A 120 -6.93 -2.95 1.10
CA PHE A 120 -5.60 -2.37 1.19
C PHE A 120 -5.15 -1.75 -0.13
N SER A 121 -5.39 -2.42 -1.25
CA SER A 121 -5.13 -1.86 -2.59
C SER A 121 -5.95 -0.60 -2.85
N THR A 122 -7.22 -0.60 -2.45
CA THR A 122 -8.10 0.58 -2.58
C THR A 122 -7.62 1.75 -1.72
N ASP A 123 -7.17 1.49 -0.49
CA ASP A 123 -6.62 2.52 0.39
C ASP A 123 -5.32 3.12 -0.17
N LEU A 124 -4.48 2.28 -0.79
CA LEU A 124 -3.26 2.74 -1.45
C LEU A 124 -3.57 3.66 -2.63
N ASP A 125 -4.58 3.32 -3.43
CA ASP A 125 -5.02 4.14 -4.55
C ASP A 125 -5.63 5.47 -4.06
N ALA A 126 -6.38 5.45 -2.93
CA ALA A 126 -6.91 6.67 -2.29
C ALA A 126 -5.77 7.56 -1.74
N LEU A 127 -4.76 6.96 -1.12
CA LEU A 127 -3.58 7.68 -0.63
C LEU A 127 -2.83 8.36 -1.79
N LYS A 128 -2.65 7.66 -2.90
CA LYS A 128 -2.02 8.18 -4.11
C LYS A 128 -2.81 9.36 -4.69
N ALA A 129 -4.13 9.24 -4.79
CA ALA A 129 -5.00 10.32 -5.25
C ALA A 129 -4.90 11.57 -4.34
N ALA A 130 -4.75 11.39 -3.03
CA ALA A 130 -4.56 12.49 -2.09
C ALA A 130 -3.20 13.18 -2.26
N VAL A 131 -2.13 12.42 -2.54
CA VAL A 131 -0.80 12.97 -2.87
C VAL A 131 -0.86 13.76 -4.17
N ASP A 132 -1.47 13.20 -5.23
CA ASP A 132 -1.62 13.86 -6.53
C ASP A 132 -2.46 15.15 -6.41
N LYS A 133 -3.48 15.16 -5.55
CA LYS A 133 -4.28 16.36 -5.26
C LYS A 133 -3.42 17.41 -4.56
N THR A 134 -2.64 17.01 -3.55
CA THR A 134 -1.74 17.94 -2.85
C THR A 134 -0.74 18.58 -3.83
N GLN A 135 -0.21 17.81 -4.77
CA GLN A 135 0.68 18.32 -5.80
C GLN A 135 0.01 19.39 -6.66
N LYS A 136 -1.21 19.14 -7.12
CA LYS A 136 -1.97 20.12 -7.93
C LYS A 136 -2.21 21.43 -7.20
N GLU A 137 -2.51 21.37 -5.89
CA GLU A 137 -2.71 22.58 -5.09
C GLU A 137 -1.39 23.35 -4.86
N ILE A 138 -0.27 22.66 -4.69
CA ILE A 138 1.06 23.26 -4.60
C ILE A 138 1.46 23.90 -5.94
N ASP A 139 1.26 23.20 -7.06
CA ASP A 139 1.54 23.72 -8.40
C ASP A 139 0.69 24.94 -8.76
N ALA A 140 -0.51 25.03 -8.19
CA ALA A 140 -1.42 26.17 -8.31
C ALA A 140 -1.18 27.28 -7.24
N GLU A 141 -0.21 27.10 -6.35
CA GLU A 141 0.10 28.01 -5.23
C GLU A 141 -1.08 28.25 -4.27
N ASN A 142 -2.02 27.30 -4.17
CA ASN A 142 -3.20 27.35 -3.30
C ASN A 142 -2.88 26.95 -1.85
N TRP A 143 -1.99 27.65 -1.18
CA TRP A 143 -1.43 27.28 0.13
C TRP A 143 -2.47 27.11 1.23
N GLU A 144 -3.60 27.83 1.15
CA GLU A 144 -4.70 27.65 2.10
C GLU A 144 -5.28 26.24 2.07
N LEU A 145 -5.40 25.63 0.87
CA LEU A 145 -5.91 24.29 0.69
C LEU A 145 -4.85 23.23 1.01
N VAL A 146 -3.58 23.49 0.68
CA VAL A 146 -2.45 22.59 0.88
C VAL A 146 -2.37 22.10 2.33
N SER A 147 -2.56 22.97 3.31
CA SER A 147 -2.53 22.59 4.73
C SER A 147 -3.57 21.52 5.09
N GLY A 148 -4.75 21.58 4.50
CA GLY A 148 -5.81 20.59 4.66
C GLY A 148 -5.46 19.27 3.99
N GLU A 149 -4.93 19.32 2.77
CA GLU A 149 -4.53 18.13 2.00
C GLU A 149 -3.36 17.39 2.67
N VAL A 150 -2.37 18.09 3.19
CA VAL A 150 -1.26 17.50 3.97
C VAL A 150 -1.77 16.71 5.17
N LYS A 151 -2.76 17.22 5.91
CA LYS A 151 -3.39 16.51 7.02
C LYS A 151 -4.15 15.27 6.55
N THR A 152 -4.83 15.38 5.40
CA THR A 152 -5.55 14.27 4.78
C THR A 152 -4.58 13.14 4.41
N VAL A 153 -3.49 13.47 3.70
CA VAL A 153 -2.45 12.49 3.34
C VAL A 153 -1.88 11.81 4.59
N LYS A 154 -1.55 12.58 5.63
CA LYS A 154 -1.05 12.02 6.88
C LYS A 154 -2.04 11.06 7.53
N THR A 155 -3.31 11.40 7.58
CA THR A 155 -4.36 10.57 8.18
C THR A 155 -4.53 9.26 7.41
N LEU A 156 -4.62 9.32 6.08
CA LEU A 156 -4.72 8.15 5.23
C LEU A 156 -3.50 7.25 5.36
N LEU A 157 -2.30 7.83 5.40
CA LEU A 157 -1.06 7.08 5.51
C LEU A 157 -0.92 6.37 6.86
N LEU A 158 -1.32 6.99 7.96
CA LEU A 158 -1.32 6.36 9.28
C LEU A 158 -2.34 5.21 9.34
N ALA A 159 -3.54 5.41 8.81
CA ALA A 159 -4.54 4.35 8.72
C ALA A 159 -4.05 3.16 7.87
N PHE A 160 -3.34 3.45 6.77
CA PHE A 160 -2.72 2.46 5.93
C PHE A 160 -1.62 1.67 6.67
N GLU A 161 -0.77 2.34 7.45
CA GLU A 161 0.25 1.68 8.28
C GLU A 161 -0.37 0.75 9.32
N ASP A 162 -1.43 1.18 9.98
CA ASP A 162 -2.15 0.38 10.97
C ASP A 162 -2.77 -0.86 10.34
N LYS A 163 -3.40 -0.73 9.17
CA LYS A 163 -3.91 -1.87 8.41
C LYS A 163 -2.80 -2.84 8.00
N TRP A 164 -1.65 -2.35 7.55
CA TRP A 164 -0.53 -3.22 7.23
C TRP A 164 -0.05 -4.02 8.44
N THR A 165 0.07 -3.36 9.58
CA THR A 165 0.45 -4.02 10.84
C THR A 165 -0.56 -5.10 11.24
N GLU A 166 -1.85 -4.87 11.02
CA GLU A 166 -2.90 -5.85 11.28
C GLU A 166 -2.81 -7.05 10.33
N ARG A 167 -2.51 -6.82 9.05
CA ARG A 167 -2.23 -7.88 8.07
C ARG A 167 -1.06 -8.76 8.51
N GLU A 168 0.05 -8.17 8.94
CA GLU A 168 1.21 -8.93 9.42
C GLU A 168 0.86 -9.83 10.60
N LYS A 169 0.05 -9.37 11.54
CA LYS A 169 -0.41 -10.19 12.67
C LYS A 169 -1.21 -11.42 12.24
N GLN A 170 -2.00 -11.31 11.17
CA GLN A 170 -2.79 -12.43 10.66
C GLN A 170 -1.91 -13.54 10.08
N PHE A 171 -0.75 -13.20 9.53
CA PHE A 171 0.19 -14.16 8.94
C PHE A 171 1.23 -14.71 9.93
N ARG A 172 1.46 -14.05 11.06
CA ARG A 172 2.38 -14.56 12.08
C ARG A 172 1.85 -15.86 12.67
N PRO A 173 2.66 -16.95 12.75
CA PRO A 173 2.30 -18.10 13.55
C PRO A 173 2.07 -17.60 14.98
N LEU A 174 0.99 -18.05 15.61
CA LEU A 174 0.83 -17.88 17.05
C LEU A 174 2.05 -18.57 17.67
N GLU A 175 2.96 -17.79 18.24
CA GLU A 175 3.99 -18.34 19.13
C GLU A 175 3.24 -18.99 20.29
N ILE A 176 3.28 -20.34 20.32
CA ILE A 176 2.79 -21.17 21.44
C ILE A 176 3.96 -21.35 22.38
#